data_5bfc1e305c2d05dc7e9ae182dbf2ae4f
#
_entry.id   5bfc1e305c2d05dc7e9ae182dbf2ae4f
#
_cell.length_a   1.000
_cell.length_b   1.000
_cell.length_c   1.000
_cell.angle_alpha   90.00
_cell.angle_beta   90.00
_cell.angle_gamma   90.00
#
_symmetry.space_group_name_H-M   'P 1'
#
loop_
_entity.id
_entity.type
_entity.pdbx_description
1 polymer ?
#
loop_
_entity_poly.entity_id
_entity_poly.type
_entity_poly.pdbx_seq_one_letter_code
_entity_poly.pdbx_strand_id
1 'polypeptide(L)'
;NTNMWSNPVTKKNIFYLSSNDMNIIGPAKGDQACGDVGYGRMSEPEEIYESVQVTLNQSLNGKKIIVTAGPTREQIDPVRFISNNSSGKMGFAMAEAAASSGAEVFLITGPVSLTCSDLIKRIDVMTANDMYEESLKLMHSADIFIGCAAVADFKSVEISHQKIKKSFENHFDIRLEKKH
;
A
#
# COMPACT_ATOMS: atom_id res chain seq x y z
N ASN A 1 -23.03 -18.21 -14.73
CA ASN A 1 -22.75 -19.14 -13.63
C ASN A 1 -21.33 -19.67 -13.74
N THR A 2 -20.88 -20.40 -12.72
CA THR A 2 -19.50 -20.91 -12.61
C THR A 2 -19.09 -21.77 -13.80
N ASN A 3 -19.98 -22.65 -14.26
CA ASN A 3 -19.68 -23.53 -15.40
C ASN A 3 -19.54 -22.76 -16.72
N MET A 4 -20.36 -21.74 -16.93
CA MET A 4 -20.21 -20.84 -18.09
C MET A 4 -18.91 -20.05 -18.03
N TRP A 5 -18.55 -19.52 -16.86
CA TRP A 5 -17.31 -18.77 -16.66
C TRP A 5 -16.07 -19.65 -16.85
N SER A 6 -16.13 -20.90 -16.41
CA SER A 6 -15.03 -21.87 -16.53
C SER A 6 -14.90 -22.48 -17.92
N ASN A 7 -15.88 -22.25 -18.79
CA ASN A 7 -15.89 -22.83 -20.14
C ASN A 7 -14.71 -22.30 -20.97
N PRO A 8 -13.96 -23.18 -21.66
CA PRO A 8 -12.79 -22.78 -22.47
C PRO A 8 -13.12 -21.75 -23.56
N VAL A 9 -14.32 -21.84 -24.17
CA VAL A 9 -14.75 -20.89 -25.21
C VAL A 9 -14.98 -19.50 -24.57
N THR A 10 -15.63 -19.44 -23.42
CA THR A 10 -15.81 -18.18 -22.68
C THR A 10 -14.47 -17.55 -22.32
N LYS A 11 -13.54 -18.32 -21.79
CA LYS A 11 -12.18 -17.83 -21.46
C LYS A 11 -11.45 -17.30 -22.69
N LYS A 12 -11.54 -18.00 -23.82
CA LYS A 12 -10.96 -17.54 -25.09
C LYS A 12 -11.56 -16.21 -25.54
N ASN A 13 -12.90 -16.07 -25.45
CA ASN A 13 -13.57 -14.83 -25.80
C ASN A 13 -13.20 -13.66 -24.89
N ILE A 14 -13.13 -13.89 -23.58
CA ILE A 14 -12.68 -12.90 -22.61
C ILE A 14 -11.24 -12.46 -22.90
N PHE A 15 -10.35 -13.43 -23.15
CA PHE A 15 -8.97 -13.12 -23.53
C PHE A 15 -8.90 -12.27 -24.82
N TYR A 16 -9.69 -12.62 -25.83
CA TYR A 16 -9.76 -11.85 -27.06
C TYR A 16 -10.24 -10.41 -26.84
N LEU A 17 -11.30 -10.22 -26.04
CA LEU A 17 -11.82 -8.88 -25.71
C LEU A 17 -10.78 -8.06 -24.95
N SER A 18 -10.14 -8.64 -23.92
CA SER A 18 -9.08 -7.97 -23.14
C SER A 18 -7.86 -7.61 -24.02
N SER A 19 -7.51 -8.44 -24.99
CA SER A 19 -6.42 -8.18 -25.94
C SER A 19 -6.72 -7.06 -26.95
N ASN A 20 -7.98 -6.61 -27.03
CA ASN A 20 -8.44 -5.49 -27.85
C ASN A 20 -8.86 -4.28 -27.00
N ASP A 21 -8.18 -4.06 -25.89
CA ASP A 21 -8.34 -2.91 -24.99
C ASP A 21 -9.78 -2.74 -24.43
N MET A 22 -10.55 -3.84 -24.36
CA MET A 22 -11.85 -3.83 -23.72
C MET A 22 -11.72 -4.13 -22.23
N ASN A 23 -12.18 -3.23 -21.40
CA ASN A 23 -12.22 -3.41 -19.94
C ASN A 23 -13.33 -4.38 -19.54
N ILE A 24 -12.99 -5.44 -18.84
CA ILE A 24 -13.92 -6.47 -18.37
C ILE A 24 -14.12 -6.28 -16.86
N ILE A 25 -15.34 -5.96 -16.44
CA ILE A 25 -15.71 -5.83 -15.03
C ILE A 25 -16.42 -7.10 -14.58
N GLY A 26 -15.90 -7.75 -13.54
CA GLY A 26 -16.43 -9.03 -13.04
C GLY A 26 -15.95 -10.26 -13.84
N PRO A 27 -16.60 -11.42 -13.63
CA PRO A 27 -17.68 -11.66 -12.69
C PRO A 27 -17.20 -11.72 -11.23
N ALA A 28 -18.06 -11.36 -10.30
CA ALA A 28 -17.83 -11.53 -8.88
C ALA A 28 -17.91 -13.01 -8.46
N LYS A 29 -17.30 -13.32 -7.31
CA LYS A 29 -17.44 -14.61 -6.64
C LYS A 29 -18.60 -14.53 -5.64
N GLY A 30 -19.46 -15.53 -5.61
CA GLY A 30 -20.56 -15.59 -4.64
C GLY A 30 -21.58 -16.66 -4.97
N ASP A 31 -22.70 -16.64 -4.24
CA ASP A 31 -23.82 -17.52 -4.44
C ASP A 31 -24.53 -17.21 -5.76
N GLN A 32 -24.90 -18.23 -6.49
CA GLN A 32 -25.57 -18.13 -7.78
C GLN A 32 -27.00 -18.70 -7.68
N ALA A 33 -27.87 -18.26 -8.56
CA ALA A 33 -29.25 -18.71 -8.60
C ALA A 33 -29.44 -20.23 -8.76
N CYS A 34 -28.42 -20.93 -9.25
CA CYS A 34 -28.39 -22.39 -9.37
C CYS A 34 -27.94 -23.12 -8.10
N GLY A 35 -27.60 -22.38 -7.02
CA GLY A 35 -27.11 -22.93 -5.77
C GLY A 35 -25.58 -23.17 -5.70
N ASP A 36 -24.88 -22.92 -6.81
CA ASP A 36 -23.40 -23.02 -6.84
C ASP A 36 -22.78 -21.80 -6.18
N VAL A 37 -21.60 -21.99 -5.58
CA VAL A 37 -20.75 -20.90 -5.05
C VAL A 37 -19.48 -20.82 -5.87
N GLY A 38 -19.23 -19.66 -6.48
CA GLY A 38 -18.05 -19.48 -7.30
C GLY A 38 -18.08 -18.21 -8.15
N TYR A 39 -17.14 -18.11 -9.10
CA TYR A 39 -17.13 -17.01 -10.07
C TYR A 39 -18.25 -17.18 -11.10
N GLY A 40 -18.90 -16.09 -11.48
CA GLY A 40 -19.96 -16.09 -12.48
C GLY A 40 -21.19 -15.28 -12.06
N ARG A 41 -21.14 -14.66 -10.85
CA ARG A 41 -22.13 -13.68 -10.39
C ARG A 41 -21.82 -12.31 -11.04
N MET A 42 -22.84 -11.53 -11.33
CA MET A 42 -22.68 -10.13 -11.71
C MET A 42 -22.09 -9.33 -10.55
N SER A 43 -21.13 -8.47 -10.84
CA SER A 43 -20.60 -7.51 -9.86
C SER A 43 -21.70 -6.58 -9.36
N GLU A 44 -21.57 -6.08 -8.13
CA GLU A 44 -22.55 -5.14 -7.55
C GLU A 44 -22.51 -3.81 -8.33
N PRO A 45 -23.63 -3.07 -8.40
CA PRO A 45 -23.70 -1.81 -9.12
C PRO A 45 -22.65 -0.79 -8.71
N GLU A 46 -22.32 -0.74 -7.40
CA GLU A 46 -21.31 0.12 -6.83
C GLU A 46 -19.92 -0.23 -7.36
N GLU A 47 -19.56 -1.51 -7.41
CA GLU A 47 -18.28 -1.99 -7.95
C GLU A 47 -18.14 -1.65 -9.45
N ILE A 48 -19.23 -1.80 -10.21
CA ILE A 48 -19.26 -1.45 -11.64
C ILE A 48 -19.08 0.06 -11.80
N TYR A 49 -19.81 0.87 -11.02
CA TYR A 49 -19.70 2.31 -11.06
C TYR A 49 -18.28 2.79 -10.74
N GLU A 50 -17.67 2.29 -9.66
CA GLU A 50 -16.29 2.61 -9.29
C GLU A 50 -15.30 2.23 -10.39
N SER A 51 -15.43 1.05 -10.99
CA SER A 51 -14.58 0.60 -12.08
C SER A 51 -14.71 1.50 -13.32
N VAL A 52 -15.92 1.95 -13.64
CA VAL A 52 -16.16 2.90 -14.74
C VAL A 52 -15.52 4.26 -14.41
N GLN A 53 -15.67 4.76 -13.19
CA GLN A 53 -15.07 6.02 -12.77
C GLN A 53 -13.53 5.98 -12.86
N VAL A 54 -12.89 4.90 -12.42
CA VAL A 54 -11.45 4.69 -12.57
C VAL A 54 -11.04 4.70 -14.04
N THR A 55 -11.79 4.02 -14.91
CA THR A 55 -11.51 3.98 -16.35
C THR A 55 -11.63 5.38 -17.01
N LEU A 56 -12.60 6.18 -16.58
CA LEU A 56 -12.83 7.52 -17.12
C LEU A 56 -11.90 8.58 -16.53
N ASN A 57 -11.48 8.42 -15.28
CA ASN A 57 -10.62 9.38 -14.57
C ASN A 57 -9.14 9.02 -14.77
N GLN A 58 -8.59 9.32 -15.92
CA GLN A 58 -7.20 9.05 -16.30
C GLN A 58 -6.32 10.31 -16.26
N SER A 59 -6.65 11.28 -15.40
CA SER A 59 -5.95 12.57 -15.32
C SER A 59 -4.45 12.45 -14.97
N LEU A 60 -4.07 11.34 -14.31
CA LEU A 60 -2.68 11.04 -13.95
C LEU A 60 -2.09 9.86 -14.76
N ASN A 61 -2.72 9.48 -15.85
CA ASN A 61 -2.22 8.40 -16.70
C ASN A 61 -0.79 8.67 -17.18
N GLY A 62 0.07 7.66 -17.07
CA GLY A 62 1.49 7.74 -17.41
C GLY A 62 2.34 8.50 -16.39
N LYS A 63 1.75 9.00 -15.29
CA LYS A 63 2.49 9.61 -14.18
C LYS A 63 2.93 8.57 -13.17
N LYS A 64 4.15 8.69 -12.70
CA LYS A 64 4.73 7.87 -11.63
C LYS A 64 4.80 8.67 -10.34
N ILE A 65 4.12 8.18 -9.30
CA ILE A 65 3.95 8.89 -8.04
C ILE A 65 4.51 8.06 -6.89
N ILE A 66 5.34 8.67 -6.07
CA ILE A 66 5.82 8.10 -4.81
C ILE A 66 5.04 8.76 -3.67
N VAL A 67 4.50 7.95 -2.77
CA VAL A 67 3.85 8.41 -1.55
C VAL A 67 4.52 7.77 -0.35
N THR A 68 4.96 8.56 0.63
CA THR A 68 5.42 8.02 1.92
C THR A 68 4.29 8.08 2.94
N ALA A 69 4.14 7.04 3.77
CA ALA A 69 3.04 6.94 4.73
C ALA A 69 3.45 6.26 6.05
N GLY A 70 2.60 6.40 7.05
CA GLY A 70 2.80 5.76 8.35
C GLY A 70 3.94 6.34 9.18
N PRO A 71 4.19 5.78 10.37
CA PRO A 71 5.30 6.15 11.23
C PRO A 71 6.55 5.35 10.89
N THR A 72 7.74 5.90 11.12
CA THR A 72 8.96 5.09 11.22
C THR A 72 9.21 4.66 12.66
N ARG A 73 9.99 3.59 12.85
CA ARG A 73 10.36 3.06 14.15
C ARG A 73 11.88 2.99 14.27
N GLU A 74 12.42 3.65 15.28
CA GLU A 74 13.85 3.65 15.56
C GLU A 74 14.12 2.77 16.78
N GLN A 75 14.86 1.69 16.60
CA GLN A 75 15.09 0.68 17.63
C GLN A 75 15.93 1.24 18.80
N ILE A 76 15.55 0.85 20.02
CA ILE A 76 16.32 1.03 21.26
C ILE A 76 16.94 -0.33 21.64
N ASP A 77 16.13 -1.37 21.60
CA ASP A 77 16.49 -2.77 21.84
C ASP A 77 15.56 -3.69 21.02
N PRO A 78 15.70 -5.02 21.04
CA PRO A 78 14.85 -5.92 20.26
C PRO A 78 13.34 -5.83 20.54
N VAL A 79 12.91 -5.16 21.60
CA VAL A 79 11.50 -5.07 22.02
C VAL A 79 10.97 -3.64 22.14
N ARG A 80 11.84 -2.62 22.12
CA ARG A 80 11.45 -1.21 22.29
C ARG A 80 11.96 -0.36 21.15
N PHE A 81 11.15 0.63 20.77
CA PHE A 81 11.49 1.58 19.72
C PHE A 81 10.88 2.95 20.01
N ILE A 82 11.44 3.97 19.39
CA ILE A 82 10.88 5.32 19.31
C ILE A 82 10.09 5.42 18.01
N SER A 83 8.93 6.03 18.08
CA SER A 83 8.07 6.20 16.89
C SER A 83 7.12 7.38 17.10
N ASN A 84 6.59 7.90 16.01
CA ASN A 84 5.55 8.91 16.03
C ASN A 84 4.15 8.25 16.04
N ASN A 85 3.18 8.92 16.65
CA ASN A 85 1.79 8.46 16.65
C ASN A 85 1.12 8.81 15.32
N SER A 86 1.27 7.93 14.32
CA SER A 86 0.66 8.07 13.00
C SER A 86 -0.06 6.80 12.60
N SER A 87 -1.27 6.96 12.09
CA SER A 87 -2.06 5.84 11.54
C SER A 87 -1.76 5.53 10.08
N GLY A 88 -1.08 6.44 9.36
CA GLY A 88 -0.83 6.33 7.92
C GLY A 88 -2.01 6.65 7.01
N LYS A 89 -3.22 6.87 7.54
CA LYS A 89 -4.47 7.01 6.77
C LYS A 89 -4.39 8.04 5.64
N MET A 90 -3.77 9.20 5.87
CA MET A 90 -3.68 10.24 4.85
C MET A 90 -2.84 9.80 3.65
N GLY A 91 -1.65 9.22 3.89
CA GLY A 91 -0.80 8.74 2.80
C GLY A 91 -1.45 7.61 2.00
N PHE A 92 -2.13 6.67 2.69
CA PHE A 92 -2.88 5.62 2.01
C PHE A 92 -4.02 6.20 1.15
N ALA A 93 -4.81 7.15 1.67
CA ALA A 93 -5.87 7.79 0.90
C ALA A 93 -5.33 8.55 -0.33
N MET A 94 -4.18 9.23 -0.20
CA MET A 94 -3.52 9.91 -1.33
C MET A 94 -3.04 8.90 -2.39
N ALA A 95 -2.48 7.76 -1.96
CA ALA A 95 -2.04 6.70 -2.86
C ALA A 95 -3.23 6.08 -3.62
N GLU A 96 -4.33 5.79 -2.94
CA GLU A 96 -5.56 5.27 -3.57
C GLU A 96 -6.17 6.27 -4.57
N ALA A 97 -6.25 7.54 -4.22
CA ALA A 97 -6.76 8.57 -5.12
C ALA A 97 -5.88 8.72 -6.37
N ALA A 98 -4.55 8.68 -6.21
CA ALA A 98 -3.61 8.76 -7.32
C ALA A 98 -3.72 7.53 -8.25
N ALA A 99 -3.78 6.32 -7.67
CA ALA A 99 -3.96 5.08 -8.43
C ALA A 99 -5.31 5.05 -9.17
N SER A 100 -6.39 5.47 -8.52
CA SER A 100 -7.72 5.60 -9.14
C SER A 100 -7.75 6.64 -10.27
N SER A 101 -6.82 7.59 -10.27
CA SER A 101 -6.64 8.59 -11.33
C SER A 101 -5.68 8.13 -12.45
N GLY A 102 -5.26 6.87 -12.45
CA GLY A 102 -4.45 6.24 -13.50
C GLY A 102 -2.93 6.34 -13.32
N ALA A 103 -2.45 6.83 -12.17
CA ALA A 103 -1.02 6.88 -11.90
C ALA A 103 -0.41 5.50 -11.58
N GLU A 104 0.86 5.31 -11.92
CA GLU A 104 1.69 4.27 -11.35
C GLU A 104 2.15 4.69 -9.94
N VAL A 105 1.61 4.07 -8.89
CA VAL A 105 1.85 4.50 -7.50
C VAL A 105 2.77 3.55 -6.76
N PHE A 106 3.79 4.11 -6.11
CA PHE A 106 4.67 3.46 -5.14
C PHE A 106 4.37 4.02 -3.76
N LEU A 107 3.87 3.19 -2.87
CA LEU A 107 3.56 3.54 -1.48
C LEU A 107 4.64 2.98 -0.55
N ILE A 108 5.54 3.84 -0.07
CA ILE A 108 6.58 3.48 0.90
C ILE A 108 6.00 3.74 2.29
N THR A 109 5.77 2.69 3.06
CA THR A 109 5.07 2.85 4.35
C THR A 109 5.84 2.25 5.52
N GLY A 110 5.89 3.00 6.60
CA GLY A 110 6.25 2.46 7.91
C GLY A 110 5.17 1.51 8.45
N PRO A 111 5.39 0.89 9.62
CA PRO A 111 4.52 -0.17 10.14
C PRO A 111 3.11 0.33 10.49
N VAL A 112 2.12 -0.09 9.72
CA VAL A 112 0.69 0.17 9.92
C VAL A 112 -0.12 -1.09 9.59
N SER A 113 -1.36 -1.17 10.09
CA SER A 113 -2.28 -2.26 9.80
C SER A 113 -3.19 -2.01 8.59
N LEU A 114 -3.00 -0.89 7.89
CA LEU A 114 -3.78 -0.56 6.70
C LEU A 114 -3.40 -1.45 5.52
N THR A 115 -4.38 -1.76 4.70
CA THR A 115 -4.24 -2.41 3.39
C THR A 115 -4.43 -1.38 2.28
N CYS A 116 -3.94 -1.66 1.09
CA CYS A 116 -4.17 -0.86 -0.11
C CYS A 116 -4.61 -1.78 -1.26
N SER A 117 -5.11 -1.18 -2.34
CA SER A 117 -5.49 -1.91 -3.54
C SER A 117 -4.27 -2.53 -4.25
N ASP A 118 -4.52 -3.57 -5.05
CA ASP A 118 -3.49 -4.24 -5.87
C ASP A 118 -2.91 -3.34 -6.99
N LEU A 119 -3.51 -2.18 -7.23
CA LEU A 119 -3.02 -1.16 -8.15
C LEU A 119 -1.80 -0.43 -7.62
N ILE A 120 -1.54 -0.50 -6.31
CA ILE A 120 -0.48 0.21 -5.62
C ILE A 120 0.69 -0.73 -5.32
N LYS A 121 1.88 -0.34 -5.76
CA LYS A 121 3.13 -1.03 -5.41
C LYS A 121 3.57 -0.63 -4.01
N ARG A 122 3.18 -1.42 -3.02
CA ARG A 122 3.51 -1.19 -1.60
C ARG A 122 4.91 -1.68 -1.27
N ILE A 123 5.66 -0.85 -0.54
CA ILE A 123 7.00 -1.13 -0.02
C ILE A 123 6.95 -0.87 1.49
N ASP A 124 7.05 -1.93 2.28
CA ASP A 124 7.09 -1.83 3.73
C ASP A 124 8.51 -1.57 4.21
N VAL A 125 8.67 -0.56 5.06
CA VAL A 125 9.94 -0.16 5.67
C VAL A 125 9.80 -0.05 7.19
N MET A 126 10.91 -0.04 7.91
CA MET A 126 10.87 0.06 9.37
C MET A 126 11.39 1.41 9.86
N THR A 127 12.56 1.81 9.42
CA THR A 127 13.26 3.01 9.91
C THR A 127 13.13 4.17 8.93
N ALA A 128 13.46 5.38 9.41
CA ALA A 128 13.56 6.54 8.54
C ALA A 128 14.64 6.36 7.47
N ASN A 129 15.73 5.66 7.78
CA ASN A 129 16.78 5.36 6.81
C ASN A 129 16.29 4.44 5.70
N ASP A 130 15.56 3.37 6.04
CA ASP A 130 14.98 2.48 5.03
C ASP A 130 14.03 3.25 4.11
N MET A 131 13.17 4.11 4.69
CA MET A 131 12.24 4.95 3.92
C MET A 131 12.98 5.90 2.98
N TYR A 132 14.05 6.50 3.45
CA TYR A 132 14.90 7.38 2.65
C TYR A 132 15.56 6.63 1.48
N GLU A 133 16.18 5.47 1.75
CA GLU A 133 16.84 4.65 0.73
C GLU A 133 15.86 4.17 -0.35
N GLU A 134 14.69 3.66 0.03
CA GLU A 134 13.67 3.24 -0.92
C GLU A 134 13.12 4.42 -1.74
N SER A 135 12.96 5.59 -1.11
CA SER A 135 12.58 6.81 -1.82
C SER A 135 13.60 7.22 -2.86
N LEU A 136 14.90 7.19 -2.53
CA LEU A 136 15.96 7.55 -3.46
C LEU A 136 16.03 6.61 -4.67
N LYS A 137 15.85 5.30 -4.49
CA LYS A 137 15.84 4.33 -5.60
C LYS A 137 14.79 4.66 -6.66
N LEU A 138 13.66 5.21 -6.25
CA LEU A 138 12.54 5.51 -7.13
C LEU A 138 12.52 6.95 -7.64
N MET A 139 13.15 7.88 -6.93
CA MET A 139 13.08 9.32 -7.17
C MET A 139 13.44 9.73 -8.60
N HIS A 140 14.48 9.12 -9.19
CA HIS A 140 14.94 9.47 -10.54
C HIS A 140 13.91 9.19 -11.65
N SER A 141 12.94 8.33 -11.39
CA SER A 141 11.91 7.94 -12.36
C SER A 141 10.52 8.46 -11.99
N ALA A 142 10.39 9.19 -10.88
CA ALA A 142 9.11 9.69 -10.40
C ALA A 142 8.81 11.08 -10.96
N ASP A 143 7.54 11.30 -11.32
CA ASP A 143 7.04 12.65 -11.69
C ASP A 143 6.65 13.46 -10.44
N ILE A 144 6.14 12.77 -9.40
CA ILE A 144 5.61 13.42 -8.19
C ILE A 144 6.06 12.64 -6.94
N PHE A 145 6.45 13.36 -5.89
CA PHE A 145 6.72 12.82 -4.57
C PHE A 145 5.79 13.47 -3.54
N ILE A 146 5.09 12.64 -2.75
CA ILE A 146 4.15 13.09 -1.71
C ILE A 146 4.62 12.59 -0.35
N GLY A 147 5.11 13.50 0.49
CA GLY A 147 5.59 13.19 1.83
C GLY A 147 4.46 13.24 2.86
N CYS A 148 3.89 12.09 3.25
CA CYS A 148 2.86 11.97 4.29
C CYS A 148 3.30 11.16 5.50
N ALA A 149 4.51 10.60 5.48
CA ALA A 149 5.02 9.81 6.59
C ALA A 149 5.33 10.66 7.82
N ALA A 150 5.13 10.08 9.00
CA ALA A 150 5.59 10.65 10.26
C ALA A 150 6.96 10.07 10.62
N VAL A 151 7.99 10.65 10.04
CA VAL A 151 9.38 10.22 10.20
C VAL A 151 9.89 10.63 11.59
N ALA A 152 10.59 9.73 12.28
CA ALA A 152 11.19 10.04 13.58
C ALA A 152 12.41 10.95 13.41
N ASP A 153 12.41 12.10 14.12
CA ASP A 153 13.49 13.09 14.09
C ASP A 153 14.73 12.64 14.88
N PHE A 154 14.53 11.68 15.79
CA PHE A 154 15.58 11.21 16.71
C PHE A 154 15.67 9.69 16.68
N LYS A 155 16.87 9.18 16.88
CA LYS A 155 17.17 7.76 17.10
C LYS A 155 18.04 7.57 18.35
N SER A 156 18.08 6.34 18.90
CA SER A 156 19.02 6.01 19.97
C SER A 156 20.46 6.08 19.48
N VAL A 157 21.35 6.71 20.25
CA VAL A 157 22.79 6.74 19.96
C VAL A 157 23.37 5.33 19.98
N GLU A 158 22.87 4.49 20.92
CA GLU A 158 23.28 3.09 21.05
C GLU A 158 22.04 2.19 20.97
N ILE A 159 22.12 1.19 20.09
CA ILE A 159 21.07 0.17 19.96
C ILE A 159 21.56 -1.08 20.68
N SER A 160 20.85 -1.51 21.71
CA SER A 160 21.19 -2.74 22.42
C SER A 160 20.78 -3.97 21.61
N HIS A 161 21.72 -4.91 21.42
CA HIS A 161 21.44 -6.20 20.77
C HIS A 161 20.62 -7.17 21.65
N GLN A 162 20.50 -6.88 22.95
CA GLN A 162 19.71 -7.66 23.89
C GLN A 162 18.68 -6.77 24.57
N LYS A 163 17.56 -7.38 24.97
CA LYS A 163 16.56 -6.67 25.78
C LYS A 163 17.20 -6.07 27.03
N ILE A 164 17.11 -4.76 27.18
CA ILE A 164 17.60 -4.05 28.36
C ILE A 164 16.81 -4.52 29.58
N LYS A 165 17.52 -5.13 30.54
CA LYS A 165 16.90 -5.63 31.78
C LYS A 165 16.60 -4.48 32.71
N LYS A 166 15.58 -4.64 33.57
CA LYS A 166 15.31 -3.71 34.66
C LYS A 166 16.49 -3.72 35.62
N SER A 167 17.08 -2.55 35.88
CA SER A 167 18.05 -2.34 36.96
C SER A 167 17.30 -2.07 38.27
N PHE A 168 18.04 -2.06 39.38
CA PHE A 168 17.50 -1.62 40.68
C PHE A 168 17.31 -0.10 40.77
N GLU A 169 17.75 0.63 39.74
CA GLU A 169 17.54 2.08 39.64
C GLU A 169 16.10 2.37 39.19
N ASN A 170 15.52 3.43 39.74
CA ASN A 170 14.15 3.85 39.48
C ASN A 170 13.98 4.57 38.12
N HIS A 171 15.08 4.83 37.41
CA HIS A 171 15.08 5.51 36.12
C HIS A 171 16.01 4.81 35.13
N PHE A 172 15.75 5.07 33.85
CA PHE A 172 16.57 4.59 32.74
C PHE A 172 16.68 5.70 31.70
N ASP A 173 17.90 6.16 31.45
CA ASP A 173 18.17 7.23 30.49
C ASP A 173 18.48 6.66 29.13
N ILE A 174 17.87 7.26 28.10
CA ILE A 174 18.15 6.95 26.70
C ILE A 174 18.73 8.21 26.06
N ARG A 175 19.96 8.12 25.60
CA ARG A 175 20.58 9.18 24.84
C ARG A 175 20.14 9.12 23.38
N LEU A 176 19.57 10.24 22.91
CA LEU A 176 19.09 10.38 21.54
C LEU A 176 20.00 11.30 20.73
N GLU A 177 20.13 11.01 19.46
CA GLU A 177 20.76 11.89 18.49
C GLU A 177 19.76 12.26 17.38
N LYS A 178 19.93 13.48 16.83
CA LYS A 178 19.12 13.97 15.73
C LYS A 178 19.50 13.23 14.44
N LYS A 179 18.51 12.88 13.64
CA LYS A 179 18.70 12.43 12.26
C LYS A 179 18.92 13.62 11.34
N HIS A 180 19.81 13.46 10.38
CA HIS A 180 20.09 14.45 9.34
C HIS A 180 19.44 14.05 8.04
#